data_7e6af2bbcf94745a0e8f0a5b005f354d
#
_entry.id   7e6af2bbcf94745a0e8f0a5b005f354d
#
_cell.length_a   1.000
_cell.length_b   1.000
_cell.length_c   1.000
_cell.angle_alpha   90.00
_cell.angle_beta   90.00
_cell.angle_gamma   90.00
#
_symmetry.space_group_name_H-M   'P 1'
#
loop_
_entity.id
_entity.type
_entity.pdbx_description
1 polymer ?
#
loop_
_entity_poly.entity_id
_entity_poly.type
_entity_poly.pdbx_seq_one_letter_code
_entity_poly.pdbx_strand_id
1 'polypeptide(L)'
;FPNQNAIGNFEMQDAGEQGMFFMTPGGEILLFDREKLEMTRINQLKPFSDDLPNQLFFHLLLDKDGILWLASTSSGVYRLNFPKKQFQLLTEVSPSPVVPERSTSWNQGIRALFQAQNGDIWVGTRWQALYRLDRNGQVKQIFSDKNYLLGAVYHIMEDKDGNLWFSTKGNGLVKAEPDMNSPHGLRFTRYINDP
;
A
#
# COMPACT_ATOMS: atom_id res chain seq x y z
N PHE A 1 -7.96 24.82 -10.57
CA PHE A 1 -7.33 23.52 -10.32
C PHE A 1 -5.82 23.74 -10.26
N PRO A 2 -5.13 23.47 -9.17
CA PRO A 2 -3.70 23.60 -9.11
C PRO A 2 -3.02 22.44 -9.84
N ASN A 3 -2.08 22.77 -10.72
CA ASN A 3 -1.10 21.93 -11.40
C ASN A 3 -1.62 20.72 -12.21
N GLN A 4 -1.75 20.88 -13.52
CA GLN A 4 -2.04 19.84 -14.49
C GLN A 4 -0.89 18.82 -14.70
N ASN A 5 0.19 18.89 -13.94
CA ASN A 5 1.36 18.01 -14.03
C ASN A 5 1.48 17.02 -12.85
N ALA A 6 0.41 16.82 -12.07
CA ALA A 6 0.43 15.87 -10.97
C ALA A 6 0.40 14.43 -11.53
N ILE A 7 1.49 13.72 -11.40
CA ILE A 7 1.63 12.29 -11.69
C ILE A 7 1.03 11.52 -10.51
N GLY A 8 -0.28 11.35 -10.50
CA GLY A 8 -0.97 10.60 -9.45
C GLY A 8 -2.32 10.11 -9.94
N ASN A 9 -2.91 9.18 -9.21
CA ASN A 9 -4.23 8.66 -9.48
C ASN A 9 -5.26 9.33 -8.56
N PHE A 10 -6.50 9.43 -9.05
CA PHE A 10 -7.64 9.65 -8.16
C PHE A 10 -7.97 8.32 -7.50
N GLU A 11 -8.09 8.31 -6.20
CA GLU A 11 -8.57 7.15 -5.47
C GLU A 11 -9.68 7.54 -4.51
N MET A 12 -10.59 6.61 -4.28
CA MET A 12 -11.71 6.78 -3.38
C MET A 12 -11.87 5.53 -2.54
N GLN A 13 -12.17 5.72 -1.24
CA GLN A 13 -12.48 4.64 -0.32
C GLN A 13 -13.71 5.03 0.50
N ASP A 14 -14.70 4.15 0.55
CA ASP A 14 -15.86 4.31 1.40
C ASP A 14 -15.45 4.08 2.86
N ALA A 15 -15.71 5.05 3.73
CA ALA A 15 -15.43 5.01 5.16
C ALA A 15 -16.71 4.78 6.00
N GLY A 16 -17.79 4.29 5.39
CA GLY A 16 -19.07 4.04 6.04
C GLY A 16 -19.67 5.31 6.65
N GLU A 17 -19.96 5.27 7.93
CA GLU A 17 -20.53 6.42 8.67
C GLU A 17 -19.61 7.64 8.70
N GLN A 18 -18.31 7.45 8.56
CA GLN A 18 -17.33 8.55 8.55
C GLN A 18 -17.32 9.33 7.23
N GLY A 19 -17.93 8.79 6.16
CA GLY A 19 -17.98 9.43 4.86
C GLY A 19 -17.17 8.73 3.78
N MET A 20 -16.41 9.49 2.99
CA MET A 20 -15.57 8.95 1.90
C MET A 20 -14.19 9.61 1.93
N PHE A 21 -13.15 8.82 1.81
CA PHE A 21 -11.81 9.33 1.57
C PHE A 21 -11.55 9.49 0.08
N PHE A 22 -10.94 10.61 -0.26
CA PHE A 22 -10.48 10.92 -1.61
C PHE A 22 -9.00 11.22 -1.60
N MET A 23 -8.30 10.70 -2.58
CA MET A 23 -6.95 11.13 -2.88
C MET A 23 -6.93 11.84 -4.24
N THR A 24 -6.33 13.02 -4.28
CA THR A 24 -6.15 13.77 -5.53
C THR A 24 -4.86 13.36 -6.24
N PRO A 25 -4.71 13.64 -7.55
CA PRO A 25 -3.45 13.41 -8.27
C PRO A 25 -2.26 14.18 -7.67
N GLY A 26 -2.52 15.23 -6.90
CA GLY A 26 -1.52 15.96 -6.13
C GLY A 26 -1.14 15.28 -4.80
N GLY A 27 -1.72 14.11 -4.48
CA GLY A 27 -1.46 13.38 -3.25
C GLY A 27 -2.12 13.99 -2.01
N GLU A 28 -3.07 14.91 -2.18
CA GLU A 28 -3.86 15.41 -1.06
C GLU A 28 -4.91 14.38 -0.65
N ILE A 29 -5.09 14.19 0.65
CA ILE A 29 -6.11 13.31 1.20
C ILE A 29 -7.25 14.18 1.76
N LEU A 30 -8.45 13.92 1.29
CA LEU A 30 -9.67 14.62 1.65
C LEU A 30 -10.64 13.63 2.29
N LEU A 31 -11.38 14.08 3.29
CA LEU A 31 -12.52 13.38 3.85
C LEU A 31 -13.79 14.14 3.46
N PHE A 32 -14.70 13.45 2.78
CA PHE A 32 -16.06 13.95 2.51
C PHE A 32 -17.01 13.44 3.60
N ASP A 33 -17.55 14.37 4.36
CA ASP A 33 -18.60 14.11 5.36
C ASP A 33 -19.97 14.08 4.65
N ARG A 34 -20.64 12.94 4.67
CA ARG A 34 -21.92 12.73 3.97
C ARG A 34 -23.09 13.47 4.61
N GLU A 35 -23.03 13.69 5.92
CA GLU A 35 -24.11 14.37 6.64
C GLU A 35 -24.04 15.87 6.42
N LYS A 36 -22.83 16.43 6.51
CA LYS A 36 -22.62 17.88 6.35
C LYS A 36 -22.47 18.30 4.90
N LEU A 37 -22.26 17.33 3.97
CA LEU A 37 -21.91 17.58 2.57
C LEU A 37 -20.67 18.48 2.41
N GLU A 38 -19.72 18.33 3.33
CA GLU A 38 -18.49 19.10 3.37
C GLU A 38 -17.28 18.24 3.07
N MET A 39 -16.27 18.85 2.47
CA MET A 39 -14.99 18.20 2.18
C MET A 39 -13.89 18.86 2.99
N THR A 40 -13.15 18.08 3.77
CA THR A 40 -12.09 18.56 4.64
C THR A 40 -10.78 17.86 4.32
N ARG A 41 -9.67 18.61 4.27
CA ARG A 41 -8.33 18.00 4.14
C ARG A 41 -7.95 17.29 5.43
N ILE A 42 -7.45 16.06 5.33
CA ILE A 42 -7.05 15.27 6.51
C ILE A 42 -6.00 15.99 7.36
N ASN A 43 -5.04 16.68 6.73
CA ASN A 43 -4.02 17.45 7.44
C ASN A 43 -4.57 18.69 8.18
N GLN A 44 -5.83 19.06 7.94
CA GLN A 44 -6.51 20.14 8.68
C GLN A 44 -7.37 19.60 9.84
N LEU A 45 -7.60 18.28 9.89
CA LEU A 45 -8.34 17.64 10.96
C LEU A 45 -7.44 17.43 12.18
N LYS A 46 -7.76 18.04 13.32
CA LYS A 46 -7.08 17.71 14.58
C LYS A 46 -7.46 16.29 15.01
N PRO A 47 -6.49 15.47 15.48
CA PRO A 47 -5.09 15.78 15.81
C PRO A 47 -4.10 15.56 14.66
N PHE A 48 -4.54 15.43 13.42
CA PHE A 48 -3.72 14.98 12.29
C PHE A 48 -2.89 16.08 11.64
N SER A 49 -3.21 17.35 11.96
CA SER A 49 -2.53 18.51 11.37
C SER A 49 -1.02 18.56 11.61
N ASP A 50 -0.56 17.95 12.71
CA ASP A 50 0.84 18.07 13.14
C ASP A 50 1.70 16.87 12.71
N ASP A 51 1.06 15.73 12.40
CA ASP A 51 1.75 14.44 12.15
C ASP A 51 1.82 14.04 10.67
N LEU A 52 0.96 14.62 9.83
CA LEU A 52 1.00 14.35 8.39
C LEU A 52 1.97 15.29 7.69
N PRO A 53 3.11 14.82 7.22
CA PRO A 53 4.04 15.65 6.48
C PRO A 53 3.41 16.10 5.16
N ASN A 54 3.78 17.26 4.69
CA ASN A 54 3.38 17.77 3.38
C ASN A 54 4.12 17.01 2.28
N GLN A 55 3.63 15.82 1.93
CA GLN A 55 4.22 14.96 0.92
C GLN A 55 3.14 14.32 0.03
N LEU A 56 3.59 13.80 -1.11
CA LEU A 56 2.71 13.14 -2.07
C LEU A 56 2.43 11.70 -1.66
N PHE A 57 1.17 11.33 -1.67
CA PHE A 57 0.70 9.95 -1.54
C PHE A 57 0.27 9.41 -2.90
N PHE A 58 0.45 8.12 -3.12
CA PHE A 58 0.14 7.45 -4.38
C PHE A 58 -1.02 6.47 -4.28
N HIS A 59 -1.25 5.96 -3.08
CA HIS A 59 -2.29 4.97 -2.86
C HIS A 59 -2.84 5.09 -1.45
N LEU A 60 -4.12 4.89 -1.31
CA LEU A 60 -4.79 4.83 -0.02
C LEU A 60 -5.58 3.52 0.07
N LEU A 61 -5.62 2.95 1.26
CA LEU A 61 -6.39 1.75 1.56
C LEU A 61 -7.05 1.93 2.92
N LEU A 62 -8.36 1.86 2.98
CA LEU A 62 -9.09 1.70 4.23
C LEU A 62 -9.30 0.21 4.46
N ASP A 63 -8.69 -0.32 5.53
CA ASP A 63 -8.86 -1.72 5.85
C ASP A 63 -10.19 -2.00 6.58
N LYS A 64 -10.53 -3.28 6.71
CA LYS A 64 -11.77 -3.71 7.35
C LYS A 64 -11.85 -3.40 8.85
N ASP A 65 -10.75 -3.06 9.49
CA ASP A 65 -10.68 -2.65 10.88
C ASP A 65 -10.79 -1.10 11.03
N GLY A 66 -11.04 -0.37 9.92
CA GLY A 66 -11.18 1.08 9.86
C GLY A 66 -9.85 1.83 9.97
N ILE A 67 -8.74 1.17 9.65
CA ILE A 67 -7.42 1.78 9.62
C ILE A 67 -7.14 2.26 8.20
N LEU A 68 -6.77 3.53 8.06
CA LEU A 68 -6.36 4.11 6.79
C LEU A 68 -4.84 3.94 6.61
N TRP A 69 -4.47 3.31 5.53
CA TRP A 69 -3.09 3.11 5.09
C TRP A 69 -2.81 4.05 3.92
N LEU A 70 -1.70 4.77 3.96
CA LEU A 70 -1.30 5.73 2.94
C LEU A 70 0.09 5.37 2.42
N ALA A 71 0.19 5.17 1.12
CA ALA A 71 1.46 4.91 0.45
C ALA A 71 2.13 6.20 0.03
N SER A 72 3.30 6.49 0.57
CA SER A 72 4.10 7.67 0.21
C SER A 72 5.06 7.38 -0.92
N THR A 73 5.41 8.42 -1.67
CA THR A 73 6.41 8.35 -2.73
C THR A 73 7.84 8.17 -2.24
N SER A 74 8.14 8.61 -1.03
CA SER A 74 9.50 8.73 -0.53
C SER A 74 9.72 8.30 0.92
N SER A 75 8.66 8.20 1.72
CA SER A 75 8.79 8.00 3.18
C SER A 75 8.23 6.67 3.68
N GLY A 76 7.66 5.84 2.79
CA GLY A 76 7.13 4.54 3.16
C GLY A 76 5.61 4.53 3.33
N VAL A 77 5.11 3.80 4.32
CA VAL A 77 3.68 3.63 4.59
C VAL A 77 3.28 4.31 5.88
N TYR A 78 2.24 5.12 5.81
CA TYR A 78 1.61 5.71 6.98
C TYR A 78 0.37 4.89 7.34
N ARG A 79 0.20 4.65 8.62
CA ARG A 79 -0.94 3.98 9.20
C ARG A 79 -1.67 4.95 10.12
N LEU A 80 -2.92 5.24 9.80
CA LEU A 80 -3.79 6.12 10.57
C LEU A 80 -4.91 5.32 11.22
N ASN A 81 -4.94 5.30 12.54
CA ASN A 81 -6.02 4.70 13.31
C ASN A 81 -7.04 5.79 13.70
N PHE A 82 -8.14 5.91 12.97
CA PHE A 82 -9.17 6.90 13.22
C PHE A 82 -9.81 6.80 14.62
N PRO A 83 -10.18 5.61 15.11
CA PRO A 83 -10.74 5.49 16.46
C PRO A 83 -9.80 5.96 17.56
N LYS A 84 -8.50 5.76 17.38
CA LYS A 84 -7.46 6.17 18.36
C LYS A 84 -6.86 7.54 18.03
N LYS A 85 -7.19 8.11 16.87
CA LYS A 85 -6.63 9.38 16.37
C LYS A 85 -5.09 9.40 16.41
N GLN A 86 -4.45 8.32 16.00
CA GLN A 86 -3.01 8.14 16.04
C GLN A 86 -2.46 7.82 14.64
N PHE A 87 -1.40 8.53 14.25
CA PHE A 87 -0.57 8.17 13.10
C PHE A 87 0.60 7.32 13.53
N GLN A 88 0.95 6.37 12.70
CA GLN A 88 2.20 5.64 12.79
C GLN A 88 2.84 5.59 11.42
N LEU A 89 4.04 6.11 11.30
CA LEU A 89 4.88 5.90 10.14
C LEU A 89 5.62 4.57 10.30
N LEU A 90 5.45 3.68 9.35
CA LEU A 90 6.18 2.41 9.29
C LEU A 90 7.42 2.64 8.44
N THR A 91 8.52 3.06 9.05
CA THR A 91 9.80 3.34 8.36
C THR A 91 10.81 2.22 8.46
N GLU A 92 10.68 1.40 9.50
CA GLU A 92 11.70 0.39 9.80
C GLU A 92 11.17 -1.00 9.51
N VAL A 93 11.67 -1.55 8.42
CA VAL A 93 11.75 -2.99 8.28
C VAL A 93 13.01 -3.39 9.04
N SER A 94 12.86 -4.08 10.16
CA SER A 94 14.01 -4.72 10.80
C SER A 94 14.77 -5.49 9.73
N PRO A 95 16.10 -5.30 9.59
CA PRO A 95 16.85 -5.95 8.55
C PRO A 95 16.68 -7.47 8.69
N SER A 96 15.92 -8.06 7.76
CA SER A 96 15.95 -9.50 7.61
C SER A 96 17.37 -9.85 7.15
N PRO A 97 18.02 -10.85 7.75
CA PRO A 97 19.36 -11.26 7.35
C PRO A 97 19.48 -11.73 5.89
N VAL A 98 18.37 -11.78 5.17
CA VAL A 98 18.26 -12.31 3.80
C VAL A 98 18.18 -11.21 2.74
N VAL A 99 18.00 -9.94 3.13
CA VAL A 99 17.81 -8.82 2.18
C VAL A 99 19.06 -7.94 2.15
N PRO A 100 19.70 -7.70 0.99
CA PRO A 100 20.85 -6.82 0.89
C PRO A 100 20.54 -5.41 1.42
N GLU A 101 21.51 -4.77 2.09
CA GLU A 101 21.39 -3.44 2.73
C GLU A 101 20.74 -2.32 1.87
N ARG A 102 20.73 -2.47 0.56
CA ARG A 102 20.11 -1.49 -0.37
C ARG A 102 18.60 -1.62 -0.53
N SER A 103 17.97 -2.68 -0.03
CA SER A 103 16.54 -2.94 -0.25
C SER A 103 15.67 -2.78 1.00
N THR A 104 16.25 -2.44 2.14
CA THR A 104 15.53 -2.35 3.42
C THR A 104 14.87 -1.00 3.69
N SER A 105 15.04 -0.04 2.80
CA SER A 105 14.44 1.28 2.96
C SER A 105 13.10 1.36 2.24
N TRP A 106 12.02 1.58 2.97
CA TRP A 106 10.70 1.96 2.46
C TRP A 106 10.74 3.24 1.61
N ASN A 107 11.85 3.98 1.62
CA ASN A 107 12.10 5.20 0.85
C ASN A 107 12.08 4.98 -0.67
N GLN A 108 11.71 3.80 -1.13
CA GLN A 108 11.81 3.42 -2.54
C GLN A 108 10.47 3.46 -3.29
N GLY A 109 9.54 4.25 -2.80
CA GLY A 109 8.26 4.50 -3.47
C GLY A 109 7.30 3.30 -3.40
N ILE A 110 6.37 3.36 -2.47
CA ILE A 110 5.27 2.42 -2.40
C ILE A 110 4.34 2.67 -3.59
N ARG A 111 3.89 1.61 -4.26
CA ARG A 111 3.06 1.67 -5.45
C ARG A 111 1.73 0.94 -5.33
N ALA A 112 1.63 -0.02 -4.41
CA ALA A 112 0.42 -0.79 -4.19
C ALA A 112 0.23 -1.08 -2.71
N LEU A 113 -1.01 -1.01 -2.27
CA LEU A 113 -1.48 -1.46 -0.97
C LEU A 113 -2.71 -2.34 -1.19
N PHE A 114 -2.77 -3.46 -0.49
CA PHE A 114 -3.89 -4.37 -0.58
C PHE A 114 -4.08 -5.14 0.74
N GLN A 115 -5.32 -5.26 1.21
CA GLN A 115 -5.65 -6.15 2.32
C GLN A 115 -6.18 -7.47 1.79
N ALA A 116 -5.50 -8.57 2.09
CA ALA A 116 -5.95 -9.91 1.77
C ALA A 116 -7.10 -10.35 2.71
N GLN A 117 -7.87 -11.36 2.29
CA GLN A 117 -9.01 -11.90 3.06
C GLN A 117 -8.60 -12.38 4.46
N ASN A 118 -7.38 -12.89 4.61
CA ASN A 118 -6.82 -13.29 5.91
C ASN A 118 -6.42 -12.10 6.82
N GLY A 119 -6.56 -10.86 6.32
CA GLY A 119 -6.26 -9.62 7.03
C GLY A 119 -4.82 -9.15 6.93
N ASP A 120 -3.94 -9.87 6.25
CA ASP A 120 -2.58 -9.39 5.99
C ASP A 120 -2.59 -8.20 5.02
N ILE A 121 -1.69 -7.25 5.24
CA ILE A 121 -1.50 -6.10 4.35
C ILE A 121 -0.32 -6.38 3.43
N TRP A 122 -0.55 -6.26 2.15
CA TRP A 122 0.46 -6.42 1.11
C TRP A 122 0.89 -5.06 0.59
N VAL A 123 2.21 -4.85 0.52
CA VAL A 123 2.82 -3.58 0.12
C VAL A 123 3.74 -3.81 -1.06
N GLY A 124 3.35 -3.31 -2.21
CA GLY A 124 4.15 -3.36 -3.43
C GLY A 124 5.02 -2.12 -3.60
N THR A 125 6.29 -2.31 -3.98
CA THR A 125 7.24 -1.22 -4.17
C THR A 125 7.68 -1.04 -5.63
N ARG A 126 8.25 0.13 -5.91
CA ARG A 126 8.85 0.43 -7.21
C ARG A 126 10.12 -0.39 -7.50
N TRP A 127 10.84 -0.81 -6.46
CA TRP A 127 12.19 -1.37 -6.58
C TRP A 127 12.25 -2.85 -6.23
N GLN A 128 11.25 -3.62 -6.72
CA GLN A 128 11.36 -5.08 -6.73
C GLN A 128 11.25 -5.74 -5.33
N ALA A 129 10.55 -5.12 -4.42
CA ALA A 129 10.20 -5.75 -3.15
C ALA A 129 8.69 -5.74 -2.92
N LEU A 130 8.18 -6.85 -2.41
CA LEU A 130 6.83 -7.02 -1.95
C LEU A 130 6.89 -7.38 -0.46
N TYR A 131 6.16 -6.65 0.35
CA TYR A 131 6.10 -6.89 1.79
C TYR A 131 4.73 -7.44 2.16
N ARG A 132 4.73 -8.36 3.11
CA ARG A 132 3.54 -8.85 3.79
C ARG A 132 3.61 -8.43 5.24
N LEU A 133 2.63 -7.66 5.69
CA LEU A 133 2.52 -7.15 7.05
C LEU A 133 1.34 -7.81 7.77
N ASP A 134 1.41 -7.87 9.09
CA ASP A 134 0.24 -8.15 9.90
C ASP A 134 -0.63 -6.88 10.06
N ARG A 135 -1.77 -7.01 10.74
CA ARG A 135 -2.70 -5.89 11.02
C ARG A 135 -2.10 -4.79 11.89
N ASN A 136 -1.04 -5.08 12.63
CA ASN A 136 -0.35 -4.10 13.46
C ASN A 136 0.75 -3.36 12.68
N GLY A 137 0.98 -3.74 11.42
CA GLY A 137 2.02 -3.17 10.58
C GLY A 137 3.40 -3.84 10.77
N GLN A 138 3.46 -4.96 11.50
CA GLN A 138 4.71 -5.72 11.64
C GLN A 138 4.98 -6.52 10.38
N VAL A 139 6.20 -6.46 9.89
CA VAL A 139 6.61 -7.22 8.70
C VAL A 139 6.68 -8.71 9.04
N LYS A 140 5.83 -9.49 8.40
CA LYS A 140 5.83 -10.96 8.45
C LYS A 140 6.80 -11.56 7.46
N GLN A 141 6.90 -10.94 6.29
CA GLN A 141 7.67 -11.50 5.18
C GLN A 141 8.05 -10.45 4.15
N ILE A 142 9.21 -10.65 3.51
CA ILE A 142 9.70 -9.84 2.41
C ILE A 142 10.02 -10.78 1.24
N PHE A 143 9.49 -10.43 0.07
CA PHE A 143 9.78 -11.11 -1.19
C PHE A 143 10.61 -10.16 -2.05
N SER A 144 11.85 -10.54 -2.35
CA SER A 144 12.73 -9.76 -3.23
C SER A 144 12.74 -10.35 -4.64
N ASP A 145 12.97 -9.50 -5.62
CA ASP A 145 12.78 -9.80 -7.04
C ASP A 145 13.54 -11.02 -7.58
N LYS A 146 14.79 -11.24 -7.14
CA LYS A 146 15.65 -12.28 -7.73
C LYS A 146 15.04 -13.67 -7.74
N ASN A 147 14.16 -13.97 -6.79
CA ASN A 147 13.56 -15.28 -6.62
C ASN A 147 12.09 -15.36 -7.01
N TYR A 148 11.40 -14.20 -7.12
CA TYR A 148 9.93 -14.15 -7.24
C TYR A 148 9.43 -13.47 -8.51
N LEU A 149 10.32 -12.97 -9.37
CA LEU A 149 10.00 -12.37 -10.66
C LEU A 149 9.05 -11.16 -10.57
N LEU A 150 9.04 -10.47 -9.42
CA LEU A 150 8.00 -9.49 -9.14
C LEU A 150 8.20 -8.15 -9.84
N GLY A 151 9.42 -7.73 -10.17
CA GLY A 151 9.63 -6.38 -10.69
C GLY A 151 8.99 -5.30 -9.79
N ALA A 152 8.73 -4.12 -10.34
CA ALA A 152 7.96 -3.09 -9.62
C ALA A 152 6.48 -3.46 -9.60
N VAL A 153 5.88 -3.61 -8.41
CA VAL A 153 4.47 -3.99 -8.22
C VAL A 153 3.60 -2.74 -8.16
N TYR A 154 2.63 -2.63 -9.08
CA TYR A 154 1.75 -1.46 -9.20
C TYR A 154 0.32 -1.70 -8.74
N HIS A 155 -0.14 -2.94 -8.77
CA HIS A 155 -1.45 -3.30 -8.26
C HIS A 155 -1.44 -4.72 -7.72
N ILE A 156 -2.27 -4.96 -6.70
CA ILE A 156 -2.41 -6.26 -6.03
C ILE A 156 -3.90 -6.55 -5.90
N MET A 157 -4.29 -7.78 -6.18
CA MET A 157 -5.65 -8.27 -5.93
C MET A 157 -5.60 -9.73 -5.47
N GLU A 158 -6.65 -10.17 -4.81
CA GLU A 158 -6.88 -11.56 -4.45
C GLU A 158 -8.10 -12.08 -5.22
N ASP A 159 -7.99 -13.25 -5.82
CA ASP A 159 -9.11 -13.89 -6.48
C ASP A 159 -9.98 -14.69 -5.48
N LYS A 160 -11.11 -15.20 -5.95
CA LYS A 160 -12.05 -15.97 -5.14
C LYS A 160 -11.47 -17.28 -4.57
N ASP A 161 -10.38 -17.77 -5.16
CA ASP A 161 -9.71 -19.00 -4.76
C ASP A 161 -8.54 -18.69 -3.78
N GLY A 162 -8.36 -17.42 -3.39
CA GLY A 162 -7.32 -16.96 -2.46
C GLY A 162 -5.94 -16.78 -3.09
N ASN A 163 -5.85 -16.80 -4.43
CA ASN A 163 -4.59 -16.51 -5.10
C ASN A 163 -4.37 -15.01 -5.20
N LEU A 164 -3.15 -14.59 -4.98
CA LEU A 164 -2.77 -13.19 -5.17
C LEU A 164 -2.26 -12.94 -6.58
N TRP A 165 -2.66 -11.81 -7.14
CA TRP A 165 -2.27 -11.38 -8.47
C TRP A 165 -1.60 -10.01 -8.40
N PHE A 166 -0.46 -9.89 -9.06
CA PHE A 166 0.37 -8.69 -9.05
C PHE A 166 0.55 -8.18 -10.48
N SER A 167 0.09 -6.96 -10.76
CA SER A 167 0.51 -6.28 -11.98
C SER A 167 1.87 -5.66 -11.78
N THR A 168 2.81 -5.93 -12.69
CA THR A 168 4.20 -5.52 -12.52
C THR A 168 4.70 -4.72 -13.72
N LYS A 169 5.68 -3.86 -13.49
CA LYS A 169 6.41 -3.21 -14.57
C LYS A 169 7.59 -4.07 -14.98
N GLY A 170 7.55 -4.56 -16.22
CA GLY A 170 8.64 -5.33 -16.83
C GLY A 170 8.49 -6.85 -16.72
N ASN A 171 7.66 -7.38 -15.82
CA ASN A 171 7.47 -8.82 -15.64
C ASN A 171 6.03 -9.31 -15.90
N GLY A 172 5.17 -8.46 -16.49
CA GLY A 172 3.80 -8.82 -16.83
C GLY A 172 2.91 -9.00 -15.60
N LEU A 173 2.07 -10.02 -15.62
CA LEU A 173 1.20 -10.41 -14.53
C LEU A 173 1.83 -11.57 -13.77
N VAL A 174 1.89 -11.48 -12.45
CA VAL A 174 2.42 -12.52 -11.57
C VAL A 174 1.31 -13.03 -10.66
N LYS A 175 1.15 -14.35 -10.58
CA LYS A 175 0.24 -15.03 -9.67
C LYS A 175 1.04 -15.67 -8.53
N ALA A 176 0.58 -15.52 -7.30
CA ALA A 176 1.08 -16.26 -6.16
C ALA A 176 -0.03 -17.17 -5.61
N GLU A 177 0.26 -18.46 -5.56
CA GLU A 177 -0.62 -19.51 -5.08
C GLU A 177 -0.09 -20.07 -3.76
N PRO A 178 -0.96 -20.45 -2.80
CA PRO A 178 -0.53 -21.18 -1.62
C PRO A 178 0.23 -22.46 -2.00
N ASP A 179 1.42 -22.63 -1.44
CA ASP A 179 2.25 -23.82 -1.65
C ASP A 179 3.00 -24.19 -0.37
N MET A 180 2.55 -25.22 0.31
CA MET A 180 3.15 -25.68 1.57
C MET A 180 4.58 -26.21 1.42
N ASN A 181 5.00 -26.55 0.21
CA ASN A 181 6.37 -27.00 -0.08
C ASN A 181 7.32 -25.85 -0.38
N SER A 182 6.79 -24.65 -0.57
CA SER A 182 7.60 -23.45 -0.76
C SER A 182 8.14 -22.93 0.57
N PRO A 183 9.40 -22.47 0.66
CA PRO A 183 9.98 -21.90 1.88
C PRO A 183 9.17 -20.73 2.47
N HIS A 184 8.35 -20.09 1.65
CA HIS A 184 7.56 -18.92 2.03
C HIS A 184 6.04 -19.16 1.95
N GLY A 185 5.62 -20.42 1.75
CA GLY A 185 4.22 -20.81 1.67
C GLY A 185 3.51 -20.37 0.39
N LEU A 186 4.23 -19.83 -0.60
CA LEU A 186 3.68 -19.32 -1.86
C LEU A 186 4.54 -19.77 -3.04
N ARG A 187 3.89 -20.17 -4.13
CA ARG A 187 4.49 -20.41 -5.44
C ARG A 187 4.13 -19.27 -6.37
N PHE A 188 5.13 -18.70 -7.05
CA PHE A 188 4.95 -17.60 -7.99
C PHE A 188 5.01 -18.09 -9.43
N THR A 189 4.05 -17.68 -10.24
CA THR A 189 3.97 -17.97 -11.67
C THR A 189 3.81 -16.67 -12.44
N ARG A 190 4.63 -16.47 -13.45
CA ARG A 190 4.62 -15.27 -14.30
C ARG A 190 3.87 -15.51 -15.61
N TYR A 191 3.03 -14.56 -15.99
CA TYR A 191 2.33 -14.51 -17.26
C TYR A 191 2.81 -13.28 -18.03
N ILE A 192 3.44 -13.53 -19.15
CA ILE A 192 3.87 -12.49 -20.10
C ILE A 192 3.27 -12.80 -21.46
N ASN A 193 2.98 -11.76 -22.23
CA ASN A 193 2.67 -11.94 -23.64
C ASN A 193 4.03 -12.03 -24.37
N ASP A 194 4.34 -13.20 -24.89
CA ASP A 194 5.46 -13.38 -25.82
C ASP A 194 4.96 -12.91 -27.19
N PRO A 195 5.61 -11.91 -27.82
CA PRO A 195 5.20 -11.39 -29.12
C PRO A 195 5.37 -12.37 -30.26
#